data_ea5f9e8abaeec2f2891b4c7919437389
#
_entry.id   ea5f9e8abaeec2f2891b4c7919437389
#
_cell.length_a   1.000
_cell.length_b   1.000
_cell.length_c   1.000
_cell.angle_alpha   90.00
_cell.angle_beta   90.00
_cell.angle_gamma   90.00
#
_symmetry.space_group_name_H-M   'P 1'
#
loop_
_entity.id
_entity.type
_entity.pdbx_description
1 polymer ?
#
loop_
_entity_poly.entity_id
_entity_poly.type
_entity_poly.pdbx_seq_one_letter_code
_entity_poly.pdbx_strand_id
1 'polypeptide(L)'
;MIQKEKVKFLLLKELWGDHYKLMTTFCILEKNNEMEIVKIGFSWKAFFFNFVWGLSHKIWFFSSIWLSIFLVLITGLFFSLISTNFVFFYLVFSSFFWGIYGNDILLFYLVKKEKYIPRKMISSTNLSTAFYSYLLER
;
A
#
# COMPACT_ATOMS: atom_id res chain seq x y z
N MET A 1 19.24 -26.81 8.06
CA MET A 1 18.56 -27.06 9.34
C MET A 1 18.73 -25.93 10.34
N ILE A 2 19.94 -25.47 10.59
CA ILE A 2 20.28 -24.37 11.55
C ILE A 2 19.58 -23.03 11.19
N GLN A 3 19.42 -22.72 9.93
CA GLN A 3 18.83 -21.45 9.47
C GLN A 3 17.30 -21.40 9.71
N LYS A 4 16.59 -22.52 9.56
CA LYS A 4 15.15 -22.63 9.87
C LYS A 4 14.86 -22.43 11.37
N GLU A 5 15.71 -22.97 12.23
CA GLU A 5 15.58 -22.82 13.69
C GLU A 5 15.84 -21.37 14.15
N LYS A 6 16.86 -20.70 13.60
CA LYS A 6 17.11 -19.28 13.88
C LYS A 6 15.95 -18.38 13.47
N VAL A 7 15.40 -18.62 12.29
CA VAL A 7 14.23 -17.84 11.79
C VAL A 7 13.00 -18.10 12.67
N LYS A 8 12.76 -19.35 13.06
CA LYS A 8 11.68 -19.72 13.98
C LYS A 8 11.81 -19.06 15.35
N PHE A 9 13.03 -19.02 15.89
CA PHE A 9 13.34 -18.35 17.17
C PHE A 9 13.14 -16.83 17.08
N LEU A 10 13.56 -16.19 15.99
CA LEU A 10 13.35 -14.75 15.77
C LEU A 10 11.86 -14.42 15.63
N LEU A 11 11.09 -15.25 14.91
CA LEU A 11 9.65 -15.11 14.81
C LEU A 11 8.94 -15.27 16.15
N LEU A 12 9.35 -16.26 16.97
CA LEU A 12 8.79 -16.45 18.31
C LEU A 12 9.13 -15.30 19.25
N LYS A 13 10.34 -14.75 19.16
CA LYS A 13 10.75 -13.57 19.95
C LYS A 13 9.96 -12.32 19.58
N GLU A 14 9.71 -12.13 18.29
CA GLU A 14 8.90 -11.01 17.78
C GLU A 14 7.42 -11.16 18.12
N LEU A 15 6.87 -12.38 18.05
CA LEU A 15 5.50 -12.68 18.45
C LEU A 15 5.25 -12.53 19.95
N TRP A 16 6.26 -12.80 20.80
CA TRP A 16 6.11 -12.74 22.26
C TRP A 16 6.60 -11.43 22.88
N GLY A 17 7.48 -10.70 22.18
CA GLY A 17 8.04 -9.43 22.69
C GLY A 17 7.11 -8.22 22.50
N ASP A 18 6.18 -8.28 21.55
CA ASP A 18 5.35 -7.13 21.15
C ASP A 18 3.85 -7.48 21.19
N HIS A 19 3.33 -7.82 22.36
CA HIS A 19 1.88 -8.11 22.56
C HIS A 19 0.93 -6.97 22.17
N TYR A 20 1.45 -5.79 21.83
CA TYR A 20 0.66 -4.59 21.49
C TYR A 20 0.85 -4.13 20.04
N LYS A 21 1.65 -4.80 19.23
CA LYS A 21 1.81 -4.45 17.82
C LYS A 21 0.63 -4.95 17.02
N LEU A 22 -0.18 -4.04 16.50
CA LEU A 22 -1.32 -4.34 15.63
C LEU A 22 -0.86 -5.23 14.46
N MET A 23 -1.38 -6.44 14.42
CA MET A 23 -1.14 -7.35 13.28
C MET A 23 -1.74 -6.73 12.02
N THR A 24 -0.95 -6.70 10.97
CA THR A 24 -1.38 -6.27 9.65
C THR A 24 -1.40 -7.46 8.69
N THR A 25 -2.40 -7.49 7.81
CA THR A 25 -2.49 -8.54 6.80
C THR A 25 -1.73 -8.12 5.54
N PHE A 26 -0.91 -9.02 5.04
CA PHE A 26 -0.15 -8.87 3.81
C PHE A 26 -0.61 -9.89 2.78
N CYS A 27 -0.78 -9.47 1.54
CA CYS A 27 -1.02 -10.34 0.40
C CYS A 27 0.29 -10.58 -0.33
N ILE A 28 0.68 -11.84 -0.47
CA ILE A 28 1.87 -12.24 -1.23
C ILE A 28 1.43 -12.59 -2.64
N LEU A 29 2.06 -11.94 -3.60
CA LEU A 29 1.81 -12.05 -5.02
C LEU A 29 3.05 -12.62 -5.70
N GLU A 30 2.88 -13.52 -6.65
CA GLU A 30 3.98 -14.14 -7.38
C GLU A 30 3.76 -14.06 -8.89
N LYS A 31 4.83 -13.73 -9.64
CA LYS A 31 4.87 -13.73 -11.09
C LYS A 31 6.28 -14.05 -11.56
N ASN A 32 6.47 -15.12 -12.35
CA ASN A 32 7.76 -15.47 -12.98
C ASN A 32 8.95 -15.44 -12.00
N ASN A 33 8.81 -16.00 -10.81
CA ASN A 33 9.79 -15.97 -9.71
C ASN A 33 10.01 -14.60 -9.03
N GLU A 34 9.31 -13.55 -9.45
CA GLU A 34 9.27 -12.29 -8.73
C GLU A 34 8.15 -12.33 -7.68
N MET A 35 8.45 -11.81 -6.50
CA MET A 35 7.48 -11.73 -5.40
C MET A 35 7.24 -10.27 -5.03
N GLU A 36 5.96 -9.92 -4.96
CA GLU A 36 5.50 -8.63 -4.46
C GLU A 36 4.64 -8.85 -3.23
N ILE A 37 4.83 -8.00 -2.21
CA ILE A 37 4.08 -8.07 -0.97
C ILE A 37 3.32 -6.77 -0.80
N VAL A 38 2.00 -6.87 -0.79
CA VAL A 38 1.11 -5.71 -0.62
C VAL A 38 0.43 -5.79 0.74
N LYS A 39 0.54 -4.72 1.52
CA LYS A 39 -0.19 -4.56 2.77
C LYS A 39 -1.67 -4.35 2.47
N ILE A 40 -2.55 -5.09 3.13
CA ILE A 40 -4.00 -4.88 3.06
C ILE A 40 -4.41 -3.87 4.15
N GLY A 41 -5.31 -2.94 3.79
CA GLY A 41 -5.83 -1.92 4.68
C GLY A 41 -5.14 -0.57 4.53
N PHE A 42 -5.29 0.30 5.53
CA PHE A 42 -4.88 1.70 5.45
C PHE A 42 -3.39 1.89 5.18
N SER A 43 -3.08 2.76 4.23
CA SER A 43 -1.71 3.13 3.85
C SER A 43 -1.38 4.56 4.25
N TRP A 44 -0.59 4.74 5.30
CA TRP A 44 -0.09 6.06 5.70
C TRP A 44 0.73 6.75 4.61
N LYS A 45 1.50 5.97 3.85
CA LYS A 45 2.29 6.50 2.73
C LYS A 45 1.38 7.07 1.63
N ALA A 46 0.34 6.33 1.24
CA ALA A 46 -0.62 6.80 0.25
C ALA A 46 -1.44 8.00 0.77
N PHE A 47 -1.78 8.03 2.07
CA PHE A 47 -2.45 9.15 2.70
C PHE A 47 -1.65 10.45 2.59
N PHE A 48 -0.37 10.44 2.95
CA PHE A 48 0.47 11.65 2.92
C PHE A 48 0.90 12.05 1.52
N PHE A 49 1.26 11.09 0.67
CA PHE A 49 1.75 11.36 -0.68
C PHE A 49 0.67 11.38 -1.77
N ASN A 50 -0.55 10.98 -1.42
CA ASN A 50 -1.72 11.12 -2.27
C ASN A 50 -1.50 10.50 -3.68
N PHE A 51 -1.93 11.20 -4.76
CA PHE A 51 -1.75 10.73 -6.14
C PHE A 51 -0.26 10.57 -6.55
N VAL A 52 0.68 11.25 -5.89
CA VAL A 52 2.13 11.08 -6.12
C VAL A 52 2.58 9.67 -5.73
N TRP A 53 2.01 9.12 -4.65
CA TRP A 53 2.23 7.72 -4.25
C TRP A 53 1.74 6.76 -5.35
N GLY A 54 0.57 7.01 -5.91
CA GLY A 54 0.05 6.20 -7.01
C GLY A 54 0.90 6.26 -8.28
N LEU A 55 1.46 7.43 -8.62
CA LEU A 55 2.42 7.57 -9.73
C LEU A 55 3.69 6.76 -9.49
N SER A 56 4.25 6.79 -8.28
CA SER A 56 5.45 6.02 -7.92
C SER A 56 5.25 4.50 -8.01
N HIS A 57 4.00 4.02 -7.82
CA HIS A 57 3.62 2.62 -7.95
C HIS A 57 3.08 2.24 -9.34
N LYS A 58 3.31 3.09 -10.36
CA LYS A 58 2.89 2.89 -11.75
C LYS A 58 1.36 2.78 -11.95
N ILE A 59 0.56 3.25 -11.00
CA ILE A 59 -0.90 3.31 -11.10
C ILE A 59 -1.30 4.58 -11.87
N TRP A 60 -0.84 4.67 -13.13
CA TRP A 60 -0.95 5.88 -13.94
C TRP A 60 -2.38 6.37 -14.13
N PHE A 61 -3.31 5.47 -14.42
CA PHE A 61 -4.69 5.84 -14.76
C PHE A 61 -5.39 6.59 -13.62
N PHE A 62 -5.45 6.00 -12.43
CA PHE A 62 -6.09 6.64 -11.29
C PHE A 62 -5.36 7.91 -10.83
N SER A 63 -4.04 7.85 -10.79
CA SER A 63 -3.23 9.00 -10.38
C SER A 63 -3.36 10.18 -11.34
N SER A 64 -3.45 9.93 -12.65
CA SER A 64 -3.63 10.99 -13.65
C SER A 64 -4.98 11.69 -13.52
N ILE A 65 -6.06 10.95 -13.20
CA ILE A 65 -7.38 11.55 -12.94
C ILE A 65 -7.29 12.52 -11.75
N TRP A 66 -6.73 12.08 -10.62
CA TRP A 66 -6.59 12.92 -9.43
C TRP A 66 -5.68 14.13 -9.67
N LEU A 67 -4.57 13.94 -10.40
CA LEU A 67 -3.69 15.05 -10.81
C LEU A 67 -4.42 16.05 -11.69
N SER A 68 -5.22 15.60 -12.67
CA SER A 68 -5.98 16.49 -13.56
C SER A 68 -7.00 17.32 -12.79
N ILE A 69 -7.73 16.72 -11.85
CA ILE A 69 -8.67 17.46 -10.99
C ILE A 69 -7.90 18.50 -10.15
N PHE A 70 -6.76 18.14 -9.58
CA PHE A 70 -5.92 19.07 -8.82
C PHE A 70 -5.47 20.25 -9.67
N LEU A 71 -5.01 20.02 -10.90
CA LEU A 71 -4.59 21.08 -11.82
C LEU A 71 -5.75 22.03 -12.18
N VAL A 72 -6.95 21.48 -12.42
CA VAL A 72 -8.15 22.29 -12.69
C VAL A 72 -8.50 23.18 -11.48
N LEU A 73 -8.43 22.62 -10.26
CA LEU A 73 -8.70 23.39 -9.03
C LEU A 73 -7.67 24.49 -8.80
N ILE A 74 -6.39 24.23 -9.01
CA ILE A 74 -5.31 25.25 -8.89
C ILE A 74 -5.49 26.34 -9.94
N THR A 75 -5.80 25.98 -11.18
CA THR A 75 -6.08 26.94 -12.26
C THR A 75 -7.29 27.81 -11.91
N GLY A 76 -8.39 27.19 -11.42
CA GLY A 76 -9.57 27.93 -10.97
C GLY A 76 -9.29 28.86 -9.79
N LEU A 77 -8.41 28.46 -8.87
CA LEU A 77 -7.95 29.31 -7.77
C LEU A 77 -7.14 30.51 -8.30
N PHE A 78 -6.24 30.30 -9.26
CA PHE A 78 -5.44 31.34 -9.88
C PHE A 78 -6.29 32.41 -10.56
N PHE A 79 -7.36 32.01 -11.24
CA PHE A 79 -8.31 32.94 -11.86
C PHE A 79 -9.39 33.46 -10.89
N SER A 80 -9.27 33.22 -9.60
CA SER A 80 -10.24 33.60 -8.56
C SER A 80 -11.67 33.07 -8.79
N LEU A 81 -11.83 31.99 -9.57
CA LEU A 81 -13.09 31.31 -9.82
C LEU A 81 -13.50 30.37 -8.69
N ILE A 82 -12.53 29.88 -7.93
CA ILE A 82 -12.72 28.89 -6.87
C ILE A 82 -12.07 29.42 -5.59
N SER A 83 -12.73 29.21 -4.44
CA SER A 83 -12.14 29.61 -3.17
C SER A 83 -11.09 28.60 -2.68
N THR A 84 -10.13 29.06 -1.89
CA THR A 84 -9.09 28.22 -1.26
C THR A 84 -9.66 27.06 -0.46
N ASN A 85 -10.84 27.23 0.13
CA ASN A 85 -11.52 26.18 0.90
C ASN A 85 -11.80 24.94 0.05
N PHE A 86 -12.20 25.07 -1.22
CA PHE A 86 -12.43 23.93 -2.11
C PHE A 86 -11.16 23.13 -2.38
N VAL A 87 -10.03 23.82 -2.58
CA VAL A 87 -8.73 23.16 -2.76
C VAL A 87 -8.34 22.40 -1.49
N PHE A 88 -8.54 23.00 -0.32
CA PHE A 88 -8.28 22.37 0.97
C PHE A 88 -9.14 21.11 1.16
N PHE A 89 -10.45 21.18 0.94
CA PHE A 89 -11.35 20.04 1.02
C PHE A 89 -10.96 18.92 0.05
N TYR A 90 -10.59 19.27 -1.18
CA TYR A 90 -10.10 18.28 -2.14
C TYR A 90 -8.85 17.56 -1.64
N LEU A 91 -7.86 18.27 -1.10
CA LEU A 91 -6.63 17.66 -0.58
C LEU A 91 -6.92 16.71 0.57
N VAL A 92 -7.76 17.13 1.53
CA VAL A 92 -8.16 16.29 2.66
C VAL A 92 -8.90 15.05 2.17
N PHE A 93 -9.92 15.21 1.33
CA PHE A 93 -10.70 14.10 0.78
C PHE A 93 -9.81 13.12 -0.02
N SER A 94 -8.95 13.65 -0.89
CA SER A 94 -8.01 12.87 -1.69
C SER A 94 -7.04 12.07 -0.81
N SER A 95 -6.53 12.66 0.27
CA SER A 95 -5.64 11.96 1.22
C SER A 95 -6.35 10.79 1.89
N PHE A 96 -7.57 10.98 2.36
CA PHE A 96 -8.35 9.87 2.92
C PHE A 96 -8.66 8.79 1.90
N PHE A 97 -9.05 9.18 0.68
CA PHE A 97 -9.29 8.23 -0.41
C PHE A 97 -8.08 7.35 -0.69
N TRP A 98 -6.90 7.96 -0.91
CA TRP A 98 -5.68 7.21 -1.15
C TRP A 98 -5.20 6.43 0.07
N GLY A 99 -5.40 6.96 1.28
CA GLY A 99 -5.09 6.24 2.51
C GLY A 99 -5.88 4.95 2.68
N ILE A 100 -7.18 4.98 2.37
CA ILE A 100 -8.09 3.83 2.51
C ILE A 100 -7.93 2.86 1.34
N TYR A 101 -7.98 3.37 0.12
CA TYR A 101 -8.07 2.54 -1.09
C TYR A 101 -6.73 2.34 -1.82
N GLY A 102 -5.67 3.07 -1.47
CA GLY A 102 -4.40 3.01 -2.19
C GLY A 102 -3.84 1.60 -2.32
N ASN A 103 -3.77 0.86 -1.22
CA ASN A 103 -3.27 -0.51 -1.24
C ASN A 103 -4.17 -1.47 -2.03
N ASP A 104 -5.49 -1.28 -1.97
CA ASP A 104 -6.45 -2.12 -2.71
C ASP A 104 -6.37 -1.85 -4.22
N ILE A 105 -6.21 -0.59 -4.61
CA ILE A 105 -5.98 -0.19 -6.00
C ILE A 105 -4.66 -0.77 -6.52
N LEU A 106 -3.60 -0.74 -5.70
CA LEU A 106 -2.31 -1.34 -6.03
C LEU A 106 -2.44 -2.85 -6.24
N LEU A 107 -3.11 -3.54 -5.31
CA LEU A 107 -3.38 -4.97 -5.42
C LEU A 107 -4.16 -5.30 -6.70
N PHE A 108 -5.23 -4.57 -6.96
CA PHE A 108 -6.03 -4.72 -8.18
C PHE A 108 -5.18 -4.52 -9.45
N TYR A 109 -4.33 -3.48 -9.47
CA TYR A 109 -3.44 -3.18 -10.58
C TYR A 109 -2.43 -4.32 -10.83
N LEU A 110 -1.76 -4.81 -9.79
CA LEU A 110 -0.79 -5.91 -9.89
C LEU A 110 -1.45 -7.20 -10.42
N VAL A 111 -2.63 -7.55 -9.91
CA VAL A 111 -3.34 -8.77 -10.34
C VAL A 111 -3.88 -8.63 -11.77
N LYS A 112 -4.56 -7.52 -12.09
CA LYS A 112 -5.25 -7.37 -13.38
C LYS A 112 -4.32 -6.99 -14.51
N LYS A 113 -3.41 -6.04 -14.30
CA LYS A 113 -2.55 -5.49 -15.36
C LYS A 113 -1.20 -6.18 -15.41
N GLU A 114 -0.55 -6.36 -14.29
CA GLU A 114 0.77 -6.98 -14.22
C GLU A 114 0.70 -8.52 -14.19
N LYS A 115 -0.50 -9.11 -14.05
CA LYS A 115 -0.72 -10.57 -14.07
C LYS A 115 -0.04 -11.31 -12.90
N TYR A 116 0.11 -10.66 -11.76
CA TYR A 116 0.53 -11.33 -10.54
C TYR A 116 -0.57 -12.26 -10.02
N ILE A 117 -0.18 -13.39 -9.47
CA ILE A 117 -1.09 -14.39 -8.91
C ILE A 117 -1.03 -14.27 -7.38
N PRO A 118 -2.15 -13.98 -6.69
CA PRO A 118 -2.18 -13.97 -5.24
C PRO A 118 -2.00 -15.42 -4.73
N ARG A 119 -0.96 -15.64 -3.90
CA ARG A 119 -0.63 -16.97 -3.36
C ARG A 119 -1.17 -17.17 -1.96
N LYS A 120 -0.90 -16.22 -1.07
CA LYS A 120 -1.26 -16.34 0.34
C LYS A 120 -1.48 -14.99 0.99
N MET A 121 -2.39 -14.97 1.97
CA MET A 121 -2.54 -13.86 2.90
C MET A 121 -1.91 -14.24 4.23
N ILE A 122 -1.03 -13.40 4.76
CA ILE A 122 -0.32 -13.65 6.02
C ILE A 122 -0.51 -12.44 6.92
N SER A 123 -0.94 -12.70 8.16
CA SER A 123 -1.01 -11.68 9.20
C SER A 123 0.30 -11.66 9.96
N SER A 124 0.95 -10.49 9.99
CA SER A 124 2.25 -10.30 10.64
C SER A 124 2.40 -8.88 11.19
N THR A 125 3.38 -8.68 12.06
CA THR A 125 3.67 -7.38 12.64
C THR A 125 4.39 -6.46 11.67
N ASN A 126 5.16 -7.02 10.73
CA ASN A 126 5.86 -6.27 9.70
C ASN A 126 6.06 -7.10 8.41
N LEU A 127 6.50 -6.42 7.35
CA LEU A 127 6.68 -7.00 6.03
C LEU A 127 7.75 -8.09 6.00
N SER A 128 8.84 -7.90 6.76
CA SER A 128 9.95 -8.88 6.81
C SER A 128 9.50 -10.21 7.42
N THR A 129 8.75 -10.16 8.51
CA THR A 129 8.22 -11.39 9.16
C THR A 129 7.20 -12.09 8.28
N ALA A 130 6.35 -11.36 7.55
CA ALA A 130 5.42 -11.94 6.57
C ALA A 130 6.17 -12.69 5.46
N PHE A 131 7.25 -12.09 4.95
CA PHE A 131 8.08 -12.69 3.92
C PHE A 131 8.79 -13.97 4.41
N TYR A 132 9.41 -13.92 5.59
CA TYR A 132 10.08 -15.09 6.18
C TYR A 132 9.09 -16.23 6.50
N SER A 133 7.89 -15.91 7.01
CA SER A 133 6.86 -16.92 7.26
C SER A 133 6.45 -17.63 5.97
N TYR A 134 6.32 -16.91 4.87
CA TYR A 134 6.01 -17.48 3.57
C TYR A 134 7.11 -18.41 3.06
N LEU A 135 8.38 -18.01 3.19
CA LEU A 135 9.52 -18.84 2.74
C LEU A 135 9.70 -20.11 3.56
N LEU A 136 9.29 -20.12 4.83
CA LEU A 136 9.37 -21.30 5.69
C LEU A 136 8.29 -22.35 5.37
N GLU A 137 7.17 -21.91 4.81
CA GLU A 137 6.04 -22.77 4.47
C GLU A 137 6.10 -23.29 3.01
N ARG A 138 6.98 -22.76 2.16
CA ARG A 138 7.21 -23.18 0.76
C ARG A 138 8.16 -24.39 0.71
#